data_3073a467c36475135c1a707d60a6d3d8
#
_entry.id   3073a467c36475135c1a707d60a6d3d8
#
_cell.length_a   1.000
_cell.length_b   1.000
_cell.length_c   1.000
_cell.angle_alpha   90.00
_cell.angle_beta   90.00
_cell.angle_gamma   90.00
#
_symmetry.space_group_name_H-M   'P 1'
#
loop_
_entity.id
_entity.type
_entity.pdbx_description
1 polymer ?
#
loop_
_entity_poly.entity_id
_entity_poly.type
_entity_poly.pdbx_seq_one_letter_code
_entity_poly.pdbx_strand_id
1 'polypeptide(L)'
;MPVRQPITREVRVIFSSGERGFTAKDVVDCALVRGEIDPLWKEFLRVAECDRLANERELESDDSALDSAAIAFRYKHDLITAEETERWLEDRGVSLAEFSDYFARQYWGRSYSGTLDPPKSSYETASPEEKDLFLADLILSGSLDRMAERLSYRVAAQADEASDNKASLDNERARFLAAAKIAHAELGDWLALLCRDQEWLDETLAAEAVYQQRVSQILTEQALQKELAPMQLHLTRFQLETVEVDSRNAAAEVVACVRNDGMEISEVAEESRYPFHRSEVLLEDIPLEQQQRFLSVKAGTLFDPIPRGDAFEVWRVKTRTEPSLQDPIIRARLERRIVDRCFNELLSKYVDWKLFVPPSE
;
A
#
# COMPACT_ATOMS: atom_id res chain seq x y z
N MET A 1 -8.20 -42.63 -4.41
CA MET A 1 -8.16 -41.51 -3.47
C MET A 1 -8.97 -40.40 -4.10
N PRO A 2 -9.92 -39.77 -3.42
CA PRO A 2 -10.59 -38.62 -3.98
C PRO A 2 -9.56 -37.49 -4.20
N VAL A 3 -9.51 -36.98 -5.41
CA VAL A 3 -8.74 -35.77 -5.73
C VAL A 3 -9.38 -34.64 -4.94
N ARG A 4 -8.74 -34.17 -3.87
CA ARG A 4 -9.17 -32.94 -3.19
C ARG A 4 -9.16 -31.84 -4.24
N GLN A 5 -10.32 -31.25 -4.51
CA GLN A 5 -10.37 -30.04 -5.33
C GLN A 5 -9.51 -28.97 -4.63
N PRO A 6 -8.68 -28.25 -5.37
CA PRO A 6 -7.88 -27.16 -4.77
C PRO A 6 -8.85 -26.17 -4.11
N ILE A 7 -8.64 -25.91 -2.82
CA ILE A 7 -9.41 -24.93 -2.07
C ILE A 7 -9.15 -23.57 -2.74
N THR A 8 -10.22 -22.95 -3.25
CA THR A 8 -10.12 -21.63 -3.87
C THR A 8 -9.55 -20.60 -2.88
N ARG A 9 -8.71 -19.68 -3.35
CA ARG A 9 -8.05 -18.67 -2.49
C ARG A 9 -9.04 -17.79 -1.72
N GLU A 10 -10.23 -17.55 -2.26
CA GLU A 10 -11.25 -16.70 -1.66
C GLU A 10 -11.80 -17.20 -0.32
N VAL A 11 -11.82 -18.53 -0.10
CA VAL A 11 -12.33 -19.14 1.15
C VAL A 11 -11.24 -19.39 2.19
N ARG A 12 -10.00 -19.06 1.91
CA ARG A 12 -8.91 -19.19 2.88
C ARG A 12 -9.06 -18.17 4.01
N VAL A 13 -8.94 -18.64 5.25
CA VAL A 13 -9.08 -17.81 6.45
C VAL A 13 -7.80 -17.01 6.67
N ILE A 14 -7.94 -15.69 6.73
CA ILE A 14 -6.86 -14.75 6.99
C ILE A 14 -6.65 -14.56 8.50
N PHE A 15 -7.74 -14.34 9.22
CA PHE A 15 -7.73 -14.22 10.68
C PHE A 15 -9.07 -14.69 11.27
N SER A 16 -9.11 -14.88 12.59
CA SER A 16 -10.35 -15.17 13.32
C SER A 16 -10.49 -14.26 14.54
N SER A 17 -11.75 -14.09 14.98
CA SER A 17 -12.09 -13.45 16.25
C SER A 17 -13.15 -14.31 16.95
N GLY A 18 -12.78 -14.85 18.11
CA GLY A 18 -13.58 -15.93 18.72
C GLY A 18 -13.71 -17.12 17.77
N GLU A 19 -14.95 -17.58 17.57
CA GLU A 19 -15.26 -18.69 16.67
C GLU A 19 -15.41 -18.28 15.19
N ARG A 20 -15.47 -16.98 14.90
CA ARG A 20 -15.70 -16.48 13.54
C ARG A 20 -14.37 -16.34 12.79
N GLY A 21 -14.25 -17.08 11.67
CA GLY A 21 -13.17 -16.91 10.70
C GLY A 21 -13.52 -15.84 9.66
N PHE A 22 -12.50 -15.05 9.26
CA PHE A 22 -12.62 -14.05 8.20
C PHE A 22 -11.77 -14.49 7.02
N THR A 23 -12.43 -14.75 5.90
CA THR A 23 -11.82 -15.25 4.67
C THR A 23 -11.27 -14.10 3.81
N ALA A 24 -10.48 -14.44 2.78
CA ALA A 24 -10.03 -13.46 1.79
C ALA A 24 -11.24 -12.77 1.13
N LYS A 25 -12.33 -13.51 0.85
CA LYS A 25 -13.57 -12.91 0.34
C LYS A 25 -14.18 -11.92 1.33
N ASP A 26 -14.23 -12.24 2.63
CA ASP A 26 -14.76 -11.31 3.65
C ASP A 26 -13.93 -10.02 3.69
N VAL A 27 -12.62 -10.13 3.60
CA VAL A 27 -11.71 -8.97 3.58
C VAL A 27 -12.00 -8.06 2.38
N VAL A 28 -12.13 -8.64 1.18
CA VAL A 28 -12.40 -7.89 -0.06
C VAL A 28 -13.80 -7.27 -0.03
N ASP A 29 -14.84 -8.03 0.36
CA ASP A 29 -16.21 -7.52 0.41
C ASP A 29 -16.36 -6.38 1.44
N CYS A 30 -15.75 -6.51 2.62
CA CYS A 30 -15.72 -5.42 3.59
C CYS A 30 -14.92 -4.20 3.09
N ALA A 31 -13.83 -4.41 2.34
CA ALA A 31 -13.08 -3.33 1.72
C ALA A 31 -13.89 -2.64 0.60
N LEU A 32 -14.73 -3.39 -0.12
CA LEU A 32 -15.66 -2.83 -1.11
C LEU A 32 -16.69 -1.90 -0.46
N VAL A 33 -17.30 -2.31 0.66
CA VAL A 33 -18.21 -1.46 1.46
C VAL A 33 -17.53 -0.15 1.88
N ARG A 34 -16.24 -0.17 2.15
CA ARG A 34 -15.44 1.01 2.51
C ARG A 34 -14.95 1.83 1.31
N GLY A 35 -15.26 1.41 0.07
CA GLY A 35 -14.81 2.08 -1.15
C GLY A 35 -13.31 1.91 -1.46
N GLU A 36 -12.64 0.94 -0.84
CA GLU A 36 -11.20 0.69 -1.02
C GLU A 36 -10.90 -0.12 -2.29
N ILE A 37 -11.88 -0.85 -2.80
CA ILE A 37 -11.72 -1.74 -3.97
C ILE A 37 -11.70 -0.96 -5.29
N ASP A 38 -12.57 0.03 -5.48
CA ASP A 38 -12.73 0.75 -6.75
C ASP A 38 -11.41 1.30 -7.33
N PRO A 39 -10.55 2.00 -6.56
CA PRO A 39 -9.29 2.50 -7.11
C PRO A 39 -8.32 1.36 -7.45
N LEU A 40 -8.30 0.28 -6.67
CA LEU A 40 -7.47 -0.88 -6.94
C LEU A 40 -7.94 -1.68 -8.15
N TRP A 41 -9.26 -1.82 -8.31
CA TRP A 41 -9.87 -2.46 -9.47
C TRP A 41 -9.58 -1.68 -10.76
N LYS A 42 -9.72 -0.37 -10.76
CA LYS A 42 -9.38 0.48 -11.92
C LYS A 42 -7.91 0.35 -12.31
N GLU A 43 -7.03 0.33 -11.33
CA GLU A 43 -5.60 0.14 -11.59
C GLU A 43 -5.30 -1.26 -12.11
N PHE A 44 -5.92 -2.30 -11.56
CA PHE A 44 -5.83 -3.67 -12.07
C PHE A 44 -6.26 -3.74 -13.55
N LEU A 45 -7.42 -3.19 -13.90
CA LEU A 45 -7.90 -3.17 -15.29
C LEU A 45 -6.96 -2.42 -16.22
N ARG A 46 -6.39 -1.30 -15.75
CA ARG A 46 -5.40 -0.53 -16.52
C ARG A 46 -4.15 -1.35 -16.80
N VAL A 47 -3.63 -2.00 -15.78
CA VAL A 47 -2.40 -2.81 -15.86
C VAL A 47 -2.63 -4.04 -16.74
N ALA A 48 -3.77 -4.72 -16.58
CA ALA A 48 -4.15 -5.86 -17.41
C ALA A 48 -4.30 -5.47 -18.89
N GLU A 49 -4.85 -4.28 -19.18
CA GLU A 49 -4.96 -3.77 -20.55
C GLU A 49 -3.59 -3.41 -21.14
N CYS A 50 -2.65 -2.86 -20.35
CA CYS A 50 -1.28 -2.64 -20.79
C CYS A 50 -0.61 -3.95 -21.23
N ASP A 51 -0.73 -4.99 -20.40
CA ASP A 51 -0.17 -6.31 -20.69
C ASP A 51 -0.80 -6.95 -21.92
N ARG A 52 -2.14 -6.91 -22.04
CA ARG A 52 -2.85 -7.42 -23.22
C ARG A 52 -2.38 -6.75 -24.52
N LEU A 53 -2.25 -5.43 -24.53
CA LEU A 53 -1.81 -4.67 -25.70
C LEU A 53 -0.33 -4.89 -26.03
N ALA A 54 0.52 -5.08 -25.01
CA ALA A 54 1.91 -5.43 -25.22
C ALA A 54 2.05 -6.81 -25.89
N ASN A 55 1.29 -7.80 -25.39
CA ASN A 55 1.25 -9.15 -25.94
C ASN A 55 0.67 -9.16 -27.38
N GLU A 56 -0.39 -8.40 -27.68
CA GLU A 56 -0.93 -8.29 -29.04
C GLU A 56 0.05 -7.65 -30.05
N ARG A 57 0.95 -6.80 -29.55
CA ARG A 57 1.99 -6.16 -30.37
C ARG A 57 3.30 -6.93 -30.38
N GLU A 58 3.35 -8.11 -29.76
CA GLU A 58 4.52 -8.94 -29.65
C GLU A 58 5.73 -8.17 -29.07
N LEU A 59 5.47 -7.29 -28.07
CA LEU A 59 6.55 -6.54 -27.41
C LEU A 59 7.28 -7.46 -26.45
N GLU A 60 8.61 -7.38 -26.48
CA GLU A 60 9.46 -8.14 -25.55
C GLU A 60 9.62 -7.35 -24.23
N SER A 61 9.38 -8.03 -23.10
CA SER A 61 9.69 -7.51 -21.77
C SER A 61 11.18 -7.58 -21.50
N ASP A 62 11.66 -6.73 -20.59
CA ASP A 62 13.05 -6.83 -20.09
C ASP A 62 13.11 -7.89 -18.98
N ASP A 63 13.63 -9.08 -19.32
CA ASP A 63 13.77 -10.20 -18.40
C ASP A 63 14.59 -9.82 -17.16
N SER A 64 15.61 -8.97 -17.29
CA SER A 64 16.42 -8.50 -16.16
C SER A 64 15.60 -7.62 -15.19
N ALA A 65 14.68 -6.80 -15.73
CA ALA A 65 13.77 -6.01 -14.90
C ALA A 65 12.74 -6.88 -14.18
N LEU A 66 12.23 -7.94 -14.83
CA LEU A 66 11.31 -8.90 -14.23
C LEU A 66 11.99 -9.69 -13.12
N ASP A 67 13.17 -10.22 -13.37
CA ASP A 67 13.97 -10.95 -12.38
C ASP A 67 14.29 -10.07 -11.17
N SER A 68 14.69 -8.83 -11.40
CA SER A 68 14.98 -7.87 -10.33
C SER A 68 13.74 -7.58 -9.47
N ALA A 69 12.57 -7.47 -10.08
CA ALA A 69 11.31 -7.27 -9.35
C ALA A 69 10.91 -8.49 -8.53
N ALA A 70 11.07 -9.70 -9.08
CA ALA A 70 10.82 -10.96 -8.37
C ALA A 70 11.80 -11.16 -7.20
N ILE A 71 13.07 -10.83 -7.38
CA ILE A 71 14.09 -10.85 -6.32
C ILE A 71 13.74 -9.86 -5.21
N ALA A 72 13.37 -8.61 -5.56
CA ALA A 72 12.97 -7.62 -4.59
C ALA A 72 11.73 -8.05 -3.77
N PHE A 73 10.77 -8.70 -4.42
CA PHE A 73 9.61 -9.30 -3.75
C PHE A 73 10.05 -10.36 -2.73
N ARG A 74 10.91 -11.29 -3.14
CA ARG A 74 11.42 -12.37 -2.26
C ARG A 74 12.12 -11.79 -1.04
N TYR A 75 13.01 -10.83 -1.22
CA TYR A 75 13.68 -10.16 -0.10
C TYR A 75 12.71 -9.43 0.84
N LYS A 76 11.69 -8.78 0.29
CA LYS A 76 10.66 -8.10 1.10
C LYS A 76 9.89 -9.06 2.00
N HIS A 77 9.74 -10.31 1.58
CA HIS A 77 8.99 -11.35 2.30
C HIS A 77 9.91 -12.39 2.99
N ASP A 78 11.22 -12.11 3.10
CA ASP A 78 12.23 -12.99 3.70
C ASP A 78 12.27 -14.41 3.05
N LEU A 79 11.98 -14.50 1.74
CA LEU A 79 11.97 -15.73 0.97
C LEU A 79 13.34 -15.94 0.30
N ILE A 80 14.23 -16.67 0.97
CA ILE A 80 15.63 -16.82 0.53
C ILE A 80 15.75 -17.93 -0.53
N THR A 81 15.00 -19.01 -0.35
CA THR A 81 15.05 -20.18 -1.26
C THR A 81 13.87 -20.25 -2.23
N ALA A 82 13.99 -21.05 -3.27
CA ALA A 82 12.88 -21.33 -4.20
C ALA A 82 11.74 -22.06 -3.48
N GLU A 83 12.09 -23.02 -2.63
CA GLU A 83 11.12 -23.83 -1.87
C GLU A 83 10.31 -22.97 -0.88
N GLU A 84 10.92 -21.95 -0.27
CA GLU A 84 10.21 -20.99 0.58
C GLU A 84 9.25 -20.15 -0.24
N THR A 85 9.65 -19.74 -1.45
CA THR A 85 8.79 -19.00 -2.37
C THR A 85 7.59 -19.85 -2.81
N GLU A 86 7.83 -21.08 -3.24
CA GLU A 86 6.77 -22.02 -3.65
C GLU A 86 5.78 -22.27 -2.52
N ARG A 87 6.28 -22.54 -1.31
CA ARG A 87 5.42 -22.75 -0.13
C ARG A 87 4.59 -21.49 0.20
N TRP A 88 5.22 -20.31 0.15
CA TRP A 88 4.53 -19.04 0.40
C TRP A 88 3.38 -18.83 -0.60
N LEU A 89 3.59 -19.16 -1.86
CA LEU A 89 2.58 -19.08 -2.92
C LEU A 89 1.47 -20.13 -2.72
N GLU A 90 1.83 -21.38 -2.46
CA GLU A 90 0.88 -22.48 -2.20
C GLU A 90 -0.03 -22.16 -1.00
N ASP A 91 0.55 -21.68 0.10
CA ASP A 91 -0.20 -21.26 1.29
C ASP A 91 -1.25 -20.19 0.96
N ARG A 92 -1.03 -19.39 -0.07
CA ARG A 92 -1.92 -18.31 -0.52
C ARG A 92 -2.79 -18.69 -1.72
N GLY A 93 -2.62 -19.89 -2.24
CA GLY A 93 -3.34 -20.37 -3.43
C GLY A 93 -2.95 -19.62 -4.71
N VAL A 94 -1.71 -19.16 -4.80
CA VAL A 94 -1.13 -18.52 -5.97
C VAL A 94 -0.18 -19.49 -6.66
N SER A 95 -0.28 -19.66 -7.98
CA SER A 95 0.63 -20.47 -8.75
C SER A 95 1.91 -19.71 -9.15
N LEU A 96 2.98 -20.44 -9.48
CA LEU A 96 4.20 -19.83 -10.03
C LEU A 96 3.95 -19.09 -11.35
N ALA A 97 3.02 -19.56 -12.18
CA ALA A 97 2.63 -18.87 -13.40
C ALA A 97 2.01 -17.51 -13.10
N GLU A 98 1.00 -17.46 -12.19
CA GLU A 98 0.39 -16.20 -11.78
C GLU A 98 1.38 -15.23 -11.12
N PHE A 99 2.36 -15.77 -10.38
CA PHE A 99 3.44 -14.97 -9.79
C PHE A 99 4.30 -14.32 -10.88
N SER A 100 4.70 -15.06 -11.91
CA SER A 100 5.47 -14.51 -13.04
C SER A 100 4.64 -13.52 -13.85
N ASP A 101 3.40 -13.87 -14.15
CA ASP A 101 2.46 -13.02 -14.91
C ASP A 101 2.16 -11.71 -14.18
N TYR A 102 2.13 -11.72 -12.84
CA TYR A 102 1.98 -10.50 -12.04
C TYR A 102 3.10 -9.50 -12.32
N PHE A 103 4.37 -9.93 -12.33
CA PHE A 103 5.49 -9.03 -12.61
C PHE A 103 5.49 -8.54 -14.05
N ALA A 104 5.12 -9.39 -15.01
CA ALA A 104 4.97 -8.99 -16.40
C ALA A 104 3.88 -7.90 -16.56
N ARG A 105 2.70 -8.10 -15.95
CA ARG A 105 1.64 -7.07 -15.93
C ARG A 105 2.13 -5.77 -15.28
N GLN A 106 2.82 -5.84 -14.13
CA GLN A 106 3.32 -4.65 -13.44
C GLN A 106 4.43 -3.94 -14.25
N TYR A 107 5.24 -4.67 -14.98
CA TYR A 107 6.22 -4.11 -15.89
C TYR A 107 5.54 -3.31 -17.01
N TRP A 108 4.57 -3.90 -17.69
CA TRP A 108 3.82 -3.22 -18.75
C TRP A 108 2.98 -2.06 -18.21
N GLY A 109 2.40 -2.19 -17.05
CA GLY A 109 1.69 -1.11 -16.37
C GLY A 109 2.53 0.16 -16.17
N ARG A 110 3.86 0.03 -16.05
CA ARG A 110 4.82 1.14 -15.91
C ARG A 110 5.44 1.58 -17.22
N SER A 111 5.73 0.64 -18.11
CA SER A 111 6.54 0.85 -19.30
C SER A 111 5.72 1.15 -20.55
N TYR A 112 4.44 0.72 -20.60
CA TYR A 112 3.61 0.92 -21.76
C TYR A 112 3.17 2.38 -21.91
N SER A 113 3.60 3.03 -23.00
CA SER A 113 3.31 4.45 -23.30
C SER A 113 2.19 4.65 -24.34
N GLY A 114 1.51 3.58 -24.73
CA GLY A 114 0.40 3.65 -25.73
C GLY A 114 -0.87 4.26 -25.16
N THR A 115 -1.78 4.63 -26.06
CA THR A 115 -3.13 5.09 -25.68
C THR A 115 -3.91 3.91 -25.09
N LEU A 116 -4.50 4.12 -23.92
CA LEU A 116 -5.30 3.13 -23.20
C LEU A 116 -6.78 3.53 -23.23
N ASP A 117 -7.62 2.56 -23.43
CA ASP A 117 -9.08 2.64 -23.21
C ASP A 117 -9.48 1.41 -22.38
N PRO A 118 -9.15 1.41 -21.06
CA PRO A 118 -9.43 0.25 -20.22
C PRO A 118 -10.94 0.00 -20.10
N PRO A 119 -11.35 -1.27 -19.96
CA PRO A 119 -12.74 -1.64 -19.76
C PRO A 119 -13.36 -0.87 -18.59
N LYS A 120 -14.59 -0.39 -18.77
CA LYS A 120 -15.37 0.28 -17.72
C LYS A 120 -16.25 -0.74 -17.01
N SER A 121 -15.62 -1.74 -16.38
CA SER A 121 -16.35 -2.72 -15.56
C SER A 121 -16.17 -2.39 -14.08
N SER A 122 -17.20 -2.67 -13.27
CA SER A 122 -17.12 -2.61 -11.81
C SER A 122 -16.74 -3.99 -11.25
N TYR A 123 -16.13 -4.01 -10.08
CA TYR A 123 -15.74 -5.26 -9.41
C TYR A 123 -16.96 -6.19 -9.18
N GLU A 124 -18.12 -5.63 -8.81
CA GLU A 124 -19.33 -6.42 -8.50
C GLU A 124 -19.81 -7.23 -9.70
N THR A 125 -19.73 -6.65 -10.89
CA THR A 125 -20.21 -7.26 -12.15
C THR A 125 -19.14 -8.04 -12.91
N ALA A 126 -17.91 -8.06 -12.41
CA ALA A 126 -16.79 -8.77 -13.02
C ALA A 126 -17.01 -10.30 -13.00
N SER A 127 -16.41 -11.00 -13.95
CA SER A 127 -16.46 -12.47 -14.00
C SER A 127 -15.73 -13.10 -12.80
N PRO A 128 -16.05 -14.34 -12.44
CA PRO A 128 -15.33 -15.07 -11.38
C PRO A 128 -13.84 -15.17 -11.65
N GLU A 129 -13.43 -15.34 -12.91
CA GLU A 129 -12.04 -15.44 -13.33
C GLU A 129 -11.30 -14.12 -13.13
N GLU A 130 -11.93 -12.97 -13.49
CA GLU A 130 -11.36 -11.65 -13.26
C GLU A 130 -11.22 -11.35 -11.77
N LYS A 131 -12.21 -11.71 -10.95
CA LYS A 131 -12.17 -11.55 -9.49
C LYS A 131 -11.07 -12.40 -8.86
N ASP A 132 -10.90 -13.64 -9.33
CA ASP A 132 -9.85 -14.54 -8.84
C ASP A 132 -8.45 -14.02 -9.21
N LEU A 133 -8.24 -13.54 -10.44
CA LEU A 133 -6.99 -12.93 -10.85
C LEU A 133 -6.68 -11.64 -10.07
N PHE A 134 -7.70 -10.80 -9.87
CA PHE A 134 -7.56 -9.60 -9.05
C PHE A 134 -7.19 -9.93 -7.59
N LEU A 135 -7.79 -10.99 -7.03
CA LEU A 135 -7.44 -11.45 -5.69
C LEU A 135 -5.98 -11.92 -5.60
N ALA A 136 -5.46 -12.59 -6.65
CA ALA A 136 -4.04 -12.92 -6.73
C ALA A 136 -3.16 -11.67 -6.71
N ASP A 137 -3.52 -10.64 -7.49
CA ASP A 137 -2.79 -9.37 -7.53
C ASP A 137 -2.85 -8.63 -6.17
N LEU A 138 -3.99 -8.67 -5.47
CA LEU A 138 -4.12 -8.12 -4.12
C LEU A 138 -3.21 -8.82 -3.11
N ILE A 139 -3.08 -10.15 -3.21
CA ILE A 139 -2.15 -10.95 -2.39
C ILE A 139 -0.71 -10.55 -2.69
N LEU A 140 -0.31 -10.58 -3.95
CA LEU A 140 1.07 -10.31 -4.38
C LEU A 140 1.51 -8.86 -4.13
N SER A 141 0.62 -7.90 -4.24
CA SER A 141 0.91 -6.49 -3.90
C SER A 141 0.96 -6.23 -2.40
N GLY A 142 0.49 -7.15 -1.56
CA GLY A 142 0.26 -6.97 -0.12
C GLY A 142 -0.92 -6.05 0.19
N SER A 143 -1.80 -5.80 -0.80
CA SER A 143 -3.00 -4.97 -0.58
C SER A 143 -4.04 -5.72 0.24
N LEU A 144 -4.16 -7.04 0.05
CA LEU A 144 -5.04 -7.87 0.85
C LEU A 144 -4.66 -7.84 2.33
N ASP A 145 -3.36 -7.93 2.65
CA ASP A 145 -2.88 -7.89 4.04
C ASP A 145 -3.24 -6.55 4.71
N ARG A 146 -3.07 -5.43 3.99
CA ARG A 146 -3.46 -4.10 4.50
C ARG A 146 -4.96 -3.97 4.71
N MET A 147 -5.79 -4.54 3.83
CA MET A 147 -7.25 -4.55 4.00
C MET A 147 -7.68 -5.46 5.16
N ALA A 148 -7.00 -6.60 5.34
CA ALA A 148 -7.23 -7.50 6.45
C ALA A 148 -6.87 -6.85 7.80
N GLU A 149 -5.75 -6.15 7.88
CA GLU A 149 -5.37 -5.34 9.05
C GLU A 149 -6.46 -4.30 9.38
N ARG A 150 -6.95 -3.57 8.39
CA ARG A 150 -8.03 -2.59 8.59
C ARG A 150 -9.35 -3.24 9.03
N LEU A 151 -9.69 -4.40 8.49
CA LEU A 151 -10.87 -5.15 8.94
C LEU A 151 -10.69 -5.64 10.37
N SER A 152 -9.52 -6.17 10.71
CA SER A 152 -9.24 -6.69 12.04
C SER A 152 -9.36 -5.61 13.14
N TYR A 153 -9.01 -4.36 12.85
CA TYR A 153 -9.23 -3.22 13.77
C TYR A 153 -10.71 -3.03 14.10
N ARG A 154 -11.59 -3.14 13.09
CA ARG A 154 -13.04 -3.01 13.25
C ARG A 154 -13.63 -4.14 14.05
N VAL A 155 -13.23 -5.36 13.72
CA VAL A 155 -13.64 -6.57 14.42
C VAL A 155 -13.19 -6.53 15.87
N ALA A 156 -11.95 -6.12 16.15
CA ALA A 156 -11.43 -6.00 17.51
C ALA A 156 -12.14 -4.88 18.29
N ALA A 157 -12.43 -3.74 17.67
CA ALA A 157 -13.20 -2.67 18.29
C ALA A 157 -14.62 -3.13 18.68
N GLN A 158 -15.29 -3.84 17.78
CA GLN A 158 -16.63 -4.37 18.03
C GLN A 158 -16.63 -5.43 19.15
N ALA A 159 -15.60 -6.29 19.21
CA ALA A 159 -15.46 -7.30 20.25
C ALA A 159 -15.19 -6.71 21.66
N ASP A 160 -14.53 -5.54 21.72
CA ASP A 160 -14.25 -4.82 22.97
C ASP A 160 -15.44 -4.00 23.50
N GLU A 161 -16.29 -3.49 22.59
CA GLU A 161 -17.46 -2.67 22.91
C GLU A 161 -18.78 -3.42 22.64
N ALA A 162 -19.40 -3.97 23.67
CA ALA A 162 -20.75 -4.51 23.62
C ALA A 162 -21.82 -3.36 23.61
N SER A 163 -21.75 -2.46 22.62
CA SER A 163 -22.64 -1.29 22.57
C SER A 163 -23.68 -1.39 21.44
N ASP A 164 -24.95 -1.37 21.83
CA ASP A 164 -26.11 -1.33 20.91
C ASP A 164 -26.33 0.13 20.44
N ASN A 165 -25.56 0.61 19.45
CA ASN A 165 -25.63 1.99 18.97
C ASN A 165 -26.37 2.11 17.64
N LYS A 166 -27.70 1.93 17.68
CA LYS A 166 -28.60 1.93 16.51
C LYS A 166 -28.55 3.21 15.68
N ALA A 167 -28.42 4.37 16.33
CA ALA A 167 -28.36 5.67 15.64
C ALA A 167 -27.06 5.84 14.83
N SER A 168 -25.96 5.23 15.27
CA SER A 168 -24.69 5.21 14.55
C SER A 168 -24.75 4.35 13.30
N LEU A 169 -25.44 3.21 13.36
CA LEU A 169 -25.62 2.32 12.21
C LEU A 169 -26.41 2.99 11.07
N ASP A 170 -27.50 3.72 11.38
CA ASP A 170 -28.29 4.43 10.36
C ASP A 170 -27.45 5.51 9.64
N ASN A 171 -26.59 6.21 10.37
CA ASN A 171 -25.68 7.19 9.81
C ASN A 171 -24.62 6.54 8.89
N GLU A 172 -24.04 5.41 9.31
CA GLU A 172 -23.07 4.67 8.49
C GLU A 172 -23.71 4.11 7.23
N ARG A 173 -24.96 3.59 7.34
CA ARG A 173 -25.71 3.12 6.17
C ARG A 173 -25.97 4.25 5.17
N ALA A 174 -26.42 5.41 5.65
CA ALA A 174 -26.64 6.58 4.79
C ALA A 174 -25.32 7.03 4.11
N ARG A 175 -24.20 7.03 4.85
CA ARG A 175 -22.88 7.36 4.33
C ARG A 175 -22.41 6.35 3.27
N PHE A 176 -22.57 5.06 3.52
CA PHE A 176 -22.25 4.00 2.57
C PHE A 176 -23.05 4.16 1.27
N LEU A 177 -24.38 4.26 1.34
CA LEU A 177 -25.24 4.40 0.16
C LEU A 177 -24.87 5.63 -0.67
N ALA A 178 -24.55 6.75 -0.01
CA ALA A 178 -24.13 7.97 -0.69
C ALA A 178 -22.76 7.81 -1.38
N ALA A 179 -21.80 7.17 -0.73
CA ALA A 179 -20.46 6.93 -1.27
C ALA A 179 -20.47 5.94 -2.43
N ALA A 180 -21.20 4.84 -2.28
CA ALA A 180 -21.34 3.80 -3.30
C ALA A 180 -22.29 4.22 -4.45
N LYS A 181 -23.04 5.32 -4.30
CA LYS A 181 -24.05 5.81 -5.24
C LYS A 181 -25.13 4.76 -5.55
N ILE A 182 -25.48 3.97 -4.54
CA ILE A 182 -26.52 2.94 -4.63
C ILE A 182 -27.84 3.51 -4.09
N ALA A 183 -28.91 3.43 -4.89
CA ALA A 183 -30.24 3.77 -4.40
C ALA A 183 -30.71 2.68 -3.42
N HIS A 184 -31.46 3.07 -2.39
CA HIS A 184 -31.94 2.14 -1.37
C HIS A 184 -32.73 0.97 -1.96
N ALA A 185 -33.46 1.19 -3.06
CA ALA A 185 -34.21 0.16 -3.78
C ALA A 185 -33.30 -0.86 -4.51
N GLU A 186 -32.08 -0.49 -4.84
CA GLU A 186 -31.10 -1.31 -5.59
C GLU A 186 -30.17 -2.10 -4.66
N LEU A 187 -30.23 -1.82 -3.34
CA LEU A 187 -29.33 -2.43 -2.37
C LEU A 187 -29.43 -3.96 -2.34
N GLY A 188 -30.64 -4.52 -2.47
CA GLY A 188 -30.85 -5.97 -2.50
C GLY A 188 -30.18 -6.63 -3.70
N ASP A 189 -30.29 -6.03 -4.87
CA ASP A 189 -29.65 -6.53 -6.10
C ASP A 189 -28.13 -6.42 -6.00
N TRP A 190 -27.62 -5.34 -5.44
CA TRP A 190 -26.17 -5.16 -5.21
C TRP A 190 -25.62 -6.23 -4.24
N LEU A 191 -26.31 -6.50 -3.13
CA LEU A 191 -25.92 -7.56 -2.19
C LEU A 191 -25.94 -8.95 -2.84
N ALA A 192 -26.92 -9.21 -3.71
CA ALA A 192 -27.02 -10.47 -4.44
C ALA A 192 -25.81 -10.70 -5.37
N LEU A 193 -25.28 -9.66 -6.02
CA LEU A 193 -24.04 -9.74 -6.84
C LEU A 193 -22.81 -10.19 -6.02
N LEU A 194 -22.80 -9.89 -4.72
CA LEU A 194 -21.73 -10.27 -3.80
C LEU A 194 -22.01 -11.62 -3.10
N CYS A 195 -23.18 -12.22 -3.32
CA CYS A 195 -23.67 -13.37 -2.54
C CYS A 195 -23.70 -13.06 -1.03
N ARG A 196 -24.14 -11.85 -0.66
CA ARG A 196 -24.31 -11.36 0.72
C ARG A 196 -25.76 -10.98 0.99
N ASP A 197 -26.10 -10.90 2.27
CA ASP A 197 -27.42 -10.49 2.75
C ASP A 197 -27.38 -9.18 3.53
N GLN A 198 -28.55 -8.72 3.93
CA GLN A 198 -28.70 -7.48 4.70
C GLN A 198 -28.08 -7.59 6.09
N GLU A 199 -28.11 -8.76 6.72
CA GLU A 199 -27.57 -8.99 8.06
C GLU A 199 -26.04 -8.81 8.05
N TRP A 200 -25.37 -9.40 7.06
CA TRP A 200 -23.93 -9.21 6.85
C TRP A 200 -23.54 -7.74 6.64
N LEU A 201 -24.33 -6.98 5.86
CA LEU A 201 -24.07 -5.56 5.65
C LEU A 201 -24.24 -4.77 6.96
N ASP A 202 -25.31 -5.05 7.70
CA ASP A 202 -25.59 -4.37 8.97
C ASP A 202 -24.51 -4.64 10.02
N GLU A 203 -24.00 -5.87 10.11
CA GLU A 203 -22.86 -6.22 10.95
C GLU A 203 -21.58 -5.46 10.52
N THR A 204 -21.32 -5.40 9.21
CA THR A 204 -20.14 -4.70 8.65
C THR A 204 -20.20 -3.21 8.95
N LEU A 205 -21.37 -2.58 8.76
CA LEU A 205 -21.57 -1.14 9.06
C LEU A 205 -21.57 -0.86 10.56
N ALA A 206 -22.07 -1.78 11.39
CA ALA A 206 -21.99 -1.64 12.85
C ALA A 206 -20.54 -1.66 13.34
N ALA A 207 -19.71 -2.57 12.81
CA ALA A 207 -18.30 -2.63 13.12
C ALA A 207 -17.57 -1.34 12.68
N GLU A 208 -17.92 -0.78 11.50
CA GLU A 208 -17.39 0.50 11.03
C GLU A 208 -17.79 1.65 11.97
N ALA A 209 -19.06 1.70 12.41
CA ALA A 209 -19.56 2.73 13.33
C ALA A 209 -18.80 2.73 14.66
N VAL A 210 -18.58 1.56 15.26
CA VAL A 210 -17.82 1.41 16.51
C VAL A 210 -16.37 1.83 16.30
N TYR A 211 -15.74 1.41 15.20
CA TYR A 211 -14.38 1.81 14.85
C TYR A 211 -14.25 3.34 14.72
N GLN A 212 -15.13 3.99 13.95
CA GLN A 212 -15.13 5.44 13.74
C GLN A 212 -15.35 6.21 15.05
N GLN A 213 -16.25 5.75 15.89
CA GLN A 213 -16.47 6.33 17.21
C GLN A 213 -15.18 6.27 18.05
N ARG A 214 -14.52 5.12 18.11
CA ARG A 214 -13.28 4.94 18.86
C ARG A 214 -12.14 5.80 18.30
N VAL A 215 -11.97 5.81 16.98
CA VAL A 215 -10.98 6.66 16.32
C VAL A 215 -11.21 8.13 16.66
N SER A 216 -12.44 8.62 16.64
CA SER A 216 -12.76 10.00 17.00
C SER A 216 -12.43 10.37 18.45
N GLN A 217 -12.51 9.40 19.37
CA GLN A 217 -12.16 9.59 20.78
C GLN A 217 -10.64 9.65 21.01
N ILE A 218 -9.84 8.89 20.24
CA ILE A 218 -8.39 8.84 20.41
C ILE A 218 -7.64 9.90 19.59
N LEU A 219 -8.18 10.33 18.44
CA LEU A 219 -7.56 11.32 17.56
C LEU A 219 -7.94 12.74 17.95
N THR A 220 -7.52 13.18 19.14
CA THR A 220 -7.69 14.55 19.60
C THR A 220 -6.46 15.40 19.24
N GLU A 221 -6.63 16.74 19.11
CA GLU A 221 -5.49 17.64 18.89
C GLU A 221 -4.42 17.50 19.97
N GLN A 222 -4.83 17.25 21.22
CA GLN A 222 -3.89 17.02 22.32
C GLN A 222 -3.09 15.72 22.13
N ALA A 223 -3.73 14.65 21.68
CA ALA A 223 -3.06 13.38 21.37
C ALA A 223 -2.05 13.53 20.23
N LEU A 224 -2.43 14.26 19.17
CA LEU A 224 -1.55 14.57 18.03
C LEU A 224 -0.34 15.41 18.45
N GLN A 225 -0.54 16.44 19.28
CA GLN A 225 0.57 17.25 19.81
C GLN A 225 1.51 16.43 20.67
N LYS A 226 0.95 15.54 21.52
CA LYS A 226 1.74 14.63 22.36
C LYS A 226 2.56 13.63 21.53
N GLU A 227 1.99 13.13 20.44
CA GLU A 227 2.68 12.21 19.52
C GLU A 227 3.74 12.92 18.68
N LEU A 228 3.48 14.17 18.25
CA LEU A 228 4.43 14.97 17.47
C LEU A 228 5.70 15.28 18.27
N ALA A 229 5.61 15.55 19.57
CA ALA A 229 6.73 16.01 20.39
C ALA A 229 7.98 15.09 20.29
N PRO A 230 7.90 13.76 20.49
CA PRO A 230 9.05 12.86 20.35
C PRO A 230 9.44 12.64 18.88
N MET A 231 8.54 12.92 17.92
CA MET A 231 8.74 12.65 16.51
C MET A 231 9.25 13.84 15.70
N GLN A 232 9.46 15.01 16.33
CA GLN A 232 9.86 16.23 15.63
C GLN A 232 11.06 16.04 14.71
N LEU A 233 12.10 15.36 15.19
CA LEU A 233 13.29 15.12 14.39
C LEU A 233 13.00 14.14 13.23
N HIS A 234 12.32 13.02 13.49
CA HIS A 234 12.03 11.99 12.50
C HIS A 234 11.12 12.50 11.37
N LEU A 235 10.21 13.41 11.70
CA LEU A 235 9.27 14.01 10.76
C LEU A 235 9.77 15.34 10.16
N THR A 236 11.03 15.73 10.43
CA THR A 236 11.65 16.88 9.75
C THR A 236 11.70 16.61 8.24
N ARG A 237 11.22 17.56 7.45
CA ARG A 237 11.17 17.50 6.00
C ARG A 237 12.37 18.15 5.37
N PHE A 238 12.95 17.47 4.39
CA PHE A 238 14.05 17.97 3.57
C PHE A 238 13.63 18.04 2.11
N GLN A 239 13.87 19.19 1.47
CA GLN A 239 13.87 19.29 0.02
C GLN A 239 15.27 18.98 -0.46
N LEU A 240 15.40 17.95 -1.28
CA LEU A 240 16.68 17.50 -1.83
C LEU A 240 16.74 17.84 -3.33
N GLU A 241 17.89 18.30 -3.75
CA GLU A 241 18.30 18.40 -5.15
C GLU A 241 19.38 17.35 -5.35
N THR A 242 19.18 16.46 -6.32
CA THR A 242 20.06 15.32 -6.58
C THR A 242 20.51 15.34 -8.02
N VAL A 243 21.81 15.17 -8.23
CA VAL A 243 22.42 14.95 -9.56
C VAL A 243 23.05 13.58 -9.57
N GLU A 244 22.72 12.79 -10.59
CA GLU A 244 23.30 11.47 -10.82
C GLU A 244 24.40 11.57 -11.87
N VAL A 245 25.55 10.96 -11.59
CA VAL A 245 26.72 10.96 -12.47
C VAL A 245 27.36 9.57 -12.53
N ASP A 246 28.03 9.26 -13.61
CA ASP A 246 28.60 7.97 -13.93
C ASP A 246 29.94 7.64 -13.24
N SER A 247 30.59 8.66 -12.65
CA SER A 247 31.90 8.48 -12.05
C SER A 247 32.13 9.37 -10.81
N ARG A 248 33.03 8.88 -9.95
CA ARG A 248 33.46 9.62 -8.76
C ARG A 248 34.12 10.98 -9.13
N ASN A 249 34.85 11.01 -10.25
CA ASN A 249 35.51 12.23 -10.69
C ASN A 249 34.47 13.26 -11.16
N ALA A 250 33.50 12.87 -11.94
CA ALA A 250 32.40 13.74 -12.34
C ALA A 250 31.62 14.25 -11.11
N ALA A 251 31.36 13.41 -10.12
CA ALA A 251 30.72 13.84 -8.87
C ALA A 251 31.58 14.86 -8.09
N ALA A 252 32.88 14.68 -8.06
CA ALA A 252 33.80 15.63 -7.43
C ALA A 252 33.83 16.98 -8.17
N GLU A 253 33.69 16.97 -9.49
CA GLU A 253 33.59 18.18 -10.31
C GLU A 253 32.28 18.94 -10.04
N VAL A 254 31.13 18.24 -10.00
CA VAL A 254 29.85 18.83 -9.60
C VAL A 254 29.97 19.50 -8.22
N VAL A 255 30.58 18.81 -7.25
CA VAL A 255 30.77 19.35 -5.90
C VAL A 255 31.66 20.59 -5.94
N ALA A 256 32.74 20.62 -6.78
CA ALA A 256 33.63 21.76 -6.91
C ALA A 256 32.93 22.98 -7.53
N CYS A 257 32.18 22.82 -8.61
CA CYS A 257 31.40 23.88 -9.24
C CYS A 257 30.40 24.51 -8.25
N VAL A 258 29.72 23.71 -7.46
CA VAL A 258 28.74 24.21 -6.48
C VAL A 258 29.45 24.89 -5.29
N ARG A 259 30.52 24.32 -4.74
CA ARG A 259 31.20 24.84 -3.54
C ARG A 259 32.11 26.03 -3.84
N ASN A 260 32.89 25.96 -4.93
CA ASN A 260 33.96 26.93 -5.20
C ASN A 260 33.50 28.05 -6.15
N ASP A 261 32.69 27.68 -7.15
CA ASP A 261 32.26 28.63 -8.18
C ASP A 261 30.89 29.23 -7.86
N GLY A 262 30.19 28.68 -6.83
CA GLY A 262 28.90 29.19 -6.37
C GLY A 262 27.75 28.93 -7.32
N MET A 263 27.90 27.97 -8.25
CA MET A 263 26.87 27.61 -9.21
C MET A 263 25.70 26.89 -8.50
N GLU A 264 24.48 27.06 -9.01
CA GLU A 264 23.35 26.25 -8.58
C GLU A 264 23.54 24.83 -9.13
N ILE A 265 23.23 23.83 -8.29
CA ILE A 265 23.39 22.41 -8.68
C ILE A 265 22.55 22.05 -9.91
N SER A 266 21.41 22.70 -10.12
CA SER A 266 20.57 22.55 -11.31
C SER A 266 21.22 23.10 -12.58
N GLU A 267 22.00 24.21 -12.47
CA GLU A 267 22.74 24.79 -13.60
C GLU A 267 23.88 23.85 -14.01
N VAL A 268 24.63 23.33 -13.03
CA VAL A 268 25.70 22.34 -13.30
C VAL A 268 25.15 21.09 -13.97
N ALA A 269 23.99 20.60 -13.53
CA ALA A 269 23.33 19.43 -14.13
C ALA A 269 22.88 19.70 -15.58
N GLU A 270 22.31 20.88 -15.86
CA GLU A 270 21.86 21.28 -17.19
C GLU A 270 23.05 21.43 -18.16
N GLU A 271 24.10 22.14 -17.77
CA GLU A 271 25.30 22.36 -18.58
C GLU A 271 26.02 21.03 -18.93
N SER A 272 26.08 20.11 -17.94
CA SER A 272 26.74 18.82 -18.09
C SER A 272 25.82 17.72 -18.63
N ARG A 273 24.53 17.99 -18.82
CA ARG A 273 23.49 17.04 -19.21
C ARG A 273 23.35 15.83 -18.27
N TYR A 274 23.57 16.05 -16.97
CA TYR A 274 23.35 15.02 -15.97
C TYR A 274 21.89 14.95 -15.54
N PRO A 275 21.35 13.76 -15.22
CA PRO A 275 20.04 13.62 -14.62
C PRO A 275 19.94 14.44 -13.32
N PHE A 276 18.89 15.26 -13.24
CA PHE A 276 18.61 16.12 -12.09
C PHE A 276 17.22 15.83 -11.54
N HIS A 277 17.12 15.63 -10.24
CA HIS A 277 15.88 15.36 -9.55
C HIS A 277 15.68 16.28 -8.35
N ARG A 278 14.42 16.68 -8.14
CA ARG A 278 13.98 17.32 -6.90
C ARG A 278 13.04 16.38 -6.18
N SER A 279 13.30 16.15 -4.89
CA SER A 279 12.46 15.31 -4.05
C SER A 279 12.22 15.94 -2.69
N GLU A 280 11.10 15.58 -2.08
CA GLU A 280 10.83 15.90 -0.68
C GLU A 280 10.81 14.59 0.10
N VAL A 281 11.58 14.54 1.18
CA VAL A 281 11.70 13.36 2.03
C VAL A 281 11.57 13.75 3.50
N LEU A 282 10.98 12.89 4.30
CA LEU A 282 11.06 13.00 5.76
C LEU A 282 12.32 12.26 6.25
N LEU A 283 12.88 12.68 7.38
CA LEU A 283 14.07 12.01 7.92
C LEU A 283 13.84 10.51 8.11
N GLU A 284 12.67 10.11 8.58
CA GLU A 284 12.33 8.69 8.80
C GLU A 284 12.28 7.85 7.51
N ASP A 285 12.05 8.47 6.35
CA ASP A 285 12.01 7.80 5.04
C ASP A 285 13.41 7.62 4.43
N ILE A 286 14.43 8.25 5.01
CA ILE A 286 15.83 8.12 4.58
C ILE A 286 16.41 6.84 5.19
N PRO A 287 17.21 6.04 4.44
CA PRO A 287 17.88 4.87 4.97
C PRO A 287 18.66 5.17 6.25
N LEU A 288 18.56 4.31 7.26
CA LEU A 288 19.06 4.53 8.62
C LEU A 288 20.55 4.94 8.66
N GLU A 289 21.35 4.29 7.82
CA GLU A 289 22.79 4.59 7.69
C GLU A 289 23.08 6.02 7.20
N GLN A 290 22.12 6.63 6.50
CA GLN A 290 22.26 8.00 5.98
C GLN A 290 21.63 9.05 6.89
N GLN A 291 20.65 8.68 7.74
CA GLN A 291 19.94 9.62 8.62
C GLN A 291 20.88 10.45 9.48
N GLN A 292 21.96 9.88 9.98
CA GLN A 292 22.93 10.60 10.82
C GLN A 292 23.52 11.83 10.12
N ARG A 293 23.68 11.77 8.80
CA ARG A 293 24.20 12.90 8.01
C ARG A 293 23.24 14.09 7.98
N PHE A 294 21.92 13.82 8.15
CA PHE A 294 20.87 14.83 8.11
C PHE A 294 20.58 15.48 9.47
N LEU A 295 21.04 14.90 10.59
CA LEU A 295 20.71 15.41 11.93
C LEU A 295 21.20 16.87 12.15
N SER A 296 22.38 17.22 11.64
CA SER A 296 23.02 18.52 11.80
C SER A 296 23.00 19.40 10.56
N VAL A 297 22.32 18.95 9.49
CA VAL A 297 22.33 19.60 8.19
C VAL A 297 21.50 20.89 8.20
N LYS A 298 22.06 21.94 7.60
CA LYS A 298 21.39 23.22 7.34
C LYS A 298 20.95 23.30 5.87
N ALA A 299 20.02 24.18 5.59
CA ALA A 299 19.70 24.54 4.20
C ALA A 299 20.96 25.01 3.47
N GLY A 300 21.12 24.60 2.22
CA GLY A 300 22.29 24.85 1.41
C GLY A 300 23.45 23.84 1.55
N THR A 301 23.36 22.89 2.48
CA THR A 301 24.40 21.86 2.66
C THR A 301 24.47 20.94 1.45
N LEU A 302 25.68 20.79 0.91
CA LEU A 302 26.03 19.85 -0.14
C LEU A 302 26.75 18.65 0.47
N PHE A 303 26.28 17.45 0.21
CA PHE A 303 26.92 16.22 0.69
C PHE A 303 28.09 15.82 -0.20
N ASP A 304 29.00 15.06 0.36
CA ASP A 304 30.02 14.37 -0.43
C ASP A 304 29.36 13.29 -1.30
N PRO A 305 29.92 12.97 -2.49
CA PRO A 305 29.34 12.02 -3.40
C PRO A 305 28.97 10.69 -2.74
N ILE A 306 27.75 10.22 -2.99
CA ILE A 306 27.19 8.98 -2.44
C ILE A 306 27.22 7.91 -3.54
N PRO A 307 27.91 6.77 -3.36
CA PRO A 307 27.90 5.69 -4.34
C PRO A 307 26.52 5.03 -4.39
N ARG A 308 26.03 4.75 -5.60
CA ARG A 308 24.76 4.05 -5.84
C ARG A 308 24.90 3.07 -7.01
N GLY A 309 25.18 1.81 -6.70
CA GLY A 309 25.57 0.85 -7.72
C GLY A 309 26.85 1.29 -8.45
N ASP A 310 26.76 1.37 -9.77
CA ASP A 310 27.89 1.83 -10.64
C ASP A 310 27.93 3.34 -10.82
N ALA A 311 26.94 4.10 -10.28
CA ALA A 311 26.83 5.54 -10.38
C ALA A 311 27.13 6.25 -9.03
N PHE A 312 27.16 7.58 -9.06
CA PHE A 312 27.29 8.43 -7.88
C PHE A 312 26.19 9.49 -7.87
N GLU A 313 25.68 9.77 -6.68
CA GLU A 313 24.72 10.86 -6.46
C GLU A 313 25.37 11.98 -5.67
N VAL A 314 25.14 13.22 -6.09
CA VAL A 314 25.47 14.44 -5.35
C VAL A 314 24.18 15.05 -4.84
N TRP A 315 24.06 15.16 -3.52
CA TRP A 315 22.86 15.65 -2.86
C TRP A 315 23.08 17.04 -2.27
N ARG A 316 22.15 17.95 -2.51
CA ARG A 316 22.09 19.26 -1.86
C ARG A 316 20.77 19.38 -1.10
N VAL A 317 20.86 19.79 0.15
CA VAL A 317 19.66 20.14 0.94
C VAL A 317 19.25 21.55 0.59
N LYS A 318 18.13 21.73 -0.11
CA LYS A 318 17.61 23.05 -0.45
C LYS A 318 16.94 23.72 0.73
N THR A 319 16.02 23.01 1.39
CA THR A 319 15.31 23.48 2.58
C THR A 319 15.21 22.39 3.63
N ARG A 320 15.12 22.82 4.88
CA ARG A 320 14.76 22.01 6.04
C ARG A 320 13.56 22.66 6.71
N THR A 321 12.48 21.89 6.88
CA THR A 321 11.22 22.36 7.47
C THR A 321 10.87 21.53 8.67
N GLU A 322 10.63 22.17 9.80
CA GLU A 322 10.15 21.52 11.02
C GLU A 322 8.73 20.97 10.81
N PRO A 323 8.40 19.81 11.38
CA PRO A 323 7.06 19.22 11.23
C PRO A 323 5.99 20.05 11.91
N SER A 324 4.82 20.11 11.27
CA SER A 324 3.66 20.83 11.78
C SER A 324 2.38 19.99 11.61
N LEU A 325 1.45 20.07 12.57
CA LEU A 325 0.12 19.47 12.44
C LEU A 325 -0.74 20.09 11.33
N GLN A 326 -0.34 21.22 10.78
CA GLN A 326 -0.98 21.82 9.62
C GLN A 326 -0.61 21.13 8.32
N ASP A 327 0.49 20.36 8.32
CA ASP A 327 0.90 19.55 7.19
C ASP A 327 0.06 18.26 7.15
N PRO A 328 -0.73 18.02 6.09
CA PRO A 328 -1.62 16.86 6.03
C PRO A 328 -0.87 15.53 6.02
N ILE A 329 0.35 15.49 5.48
CA ILE A 329 1.18 14.27 5.45
C ILE A 329 1.67 13.92 6.85
N ILE A 330 2.16 14.92 7.59
CA ILE A 330 2.60 14.75 8.98
C ILE A 330 1.42 14.33 9.86
N ARG A 331 0.29 15.04 9.72
CA ARG A 331 -0.93 14.73 10.47
C ARG A 331 -1.39 13.29 10.22
N ALA A 332 -1.49 12.86 8.97
CA ALA A 332 -1.91 11.50 8.62
C ALA A 332 -0.97 10.43 9.18
N ARG A 333 0.35 10.66 9.20
CA ARG A 333 1.32 9.74 9.81
C ARG A 333 1.15 9.62 11.32
N LEU A 334 0.93 10.74 12.01
CA LEU A 334 0.69 10.75 13.46
C LEU A 334 -0.63 10.08 13.82
N GLU A 335 -1.70 10.38 13.06
CA GLU A 335 -3.00 9.72 13.22
C GLU A 335 -2.88 8.20 13.09
N ARG A 336 -2.19 7.75 12.04
CA ARG A 336 -1.93 6.32 11.83
C ARG A 336 -1.18 5.70 13.02
N ARG A 337 -0.10 6.33 13.52
CA ARG A 337 0.67 5.82 14.68
C ARG A 337 -0.18 5.71 15.94
N ILE A 338 -1.05 6.69 16.21
CA ILE A 338 -1.96 6.65 17.35
C ILE A 338 -2.96 5.52 17.21
N VAL A 339 -3.55 5.38 16.02
CA VAL A 339 -4.52 4.32 15.71
C VAL A 339 -3.86 2.95 15.84
N ASP A 340 -2.73 2.72 15.17
CA ASP A 340 -2.01 1.44 15.20
C ASP A 340 -1.65 1.04 16.64
N ARG A 341 -1.13 1.96 17.45
CA ARG A 341 -0.80 1.69 18.86
C ARG A 341 -2.03 1.31 19.68
N CYS A 342 -3.14 2.04 19.51
CA CYS A 342 -4.37 1.76 20.24
C CYS A 342 -4.96 0.41 19.86
N PHE A 343 -4.99 0.11 18.56
CA PHE A 343 -5.60 -1.13 18.08
C PHE A 343 -4.71 -2.35 18.22
N ASN A 344 -3.38 -2.22 18.24
CA ASN A 344 -2.47 -3.36 18.47
C ASN A 344 -2.74 -4.08 19.80
N GLU A 345 -3.12 -3.34 20.85
CA GLU A 345 -3.52 -3.95 22.12
C GLU A 345 -4.81 -4.77 21.99
N LEU A 346 -5.78 -4.27 21.21
CA LEU A 346 -7.03 -4.97 20.94
C LEU A 346 -6.84 -6.18 20.03
N LEU A 347 -6.00 -6.03 18.99
CA LEU A 347 -5.68 -7.15 18.11
C LEU A 347 -5.10 -8.32 18.87
N SER A 348 -4.14 -8.08 19.77
CA SER A 348 -3.53 -9.13 20.57
C SER A 348 -4.54 -9.87 21.48
N LYS A 349 -5.66 -9.24 21.82
CA LYS A 349 -6.70 -9.80 22.70
C LYS A 349 -7.82 -10.50 21.94
N TYR A 350 -8.18 -10.00 20.77
CA TYR A 350 -9.40 -10.42 20.08
C TYR A 350 -9.19 -11.05 18.71
N VAL A 351 -7.97 -10.98 18.13
CA VAL A 351 -7.69 -11.43 16.77
C VAL A 351 -6.58 -12.48 16.78
N ASP A 352 -6.83 -13.58 16.08
CA ASP A 352 -5.86 -14.64 15.84
C ASP A 352 -5.59 -14.76 14.34
N TRP A 353 -4.37 -14.39 13.91
CA TRP A 353 -3.95 -14.43 12.53
C TRP A 353 -3.70 -15.86 12.08
N LYS A 354 -4.43 -16.29 11.04
CA LYS A 354 -4.38 -17.66 10.48
C LYS A 354 -3.50 -17.77 9.24
N LEU A 355 -3.19 -16.67 8.59
CA LEU A 355 -2.32 -16.57 7.42
C LEU A 355 -2.67 -17.56 6.30
N PHE A 356 -3.90 -17.47 5.79
CA PHE A 356 -4.41 -18.26 4.67
C PHE A 356 -4.64 -19.76 4.95
N VAL A 357 -4.96 -20.11 6.18
CA VAL A 357 -5.34 -21.50 6.52
C VAL A 357 -6.65 -21.89 5.82
N PRO A 358 -6.75 -23.12 5.25
CA PRO A 358 -8.02 -23.65 4.77
C PRO A 358 -9.08 -23.64 5.88
N PRO A 359 -10.36 -23.38 5.56
CA PRO A 359 -11.44 -23.47 6.54
C PRO A 359 -11.45 -24.88 7.16
N SER A 360 -11.67 -24.94 8.48
CA SER A 360 -11.86 -26.22 9.17
C SER A 360 -13.13 -26.89 8.64
N GLU A 361 -13.07 -28.20 8.32
CA GLU A 361 -14.22 -29.00 7.91
C GLU A 361 -15.27 -29.10 9.02
#